data_2ae19473177d55eedd65da534eabfda1
#
_entry.id   2ae19473177d55eedd65da534eabfda1
#
_cell.length_a   1.000
_cell.length_b   1.000
_cell.length_c   1.000
_cell.angle_alpha   90.00
_cell.angle_beta   90.00
_cell.angle_gamma   90.00
#
_symmetry.space_group_name_H-M   'P 1'
#
loop_
_entity.id
_entity.type
_entity.pdbx_description
1 polymer ?
#
loop_
_entity_poly.entity_id
_entity_poly.type
_entity_poly.pdbx_seq_one_letter_code
_entity_poly.pdbx_strand_id
1 'polypeptide(L)'
;MLTIKYPLLQHIKSTVAERIARDSHSMSTLMITDQLRHDLLDILVTYSDKVPHPASSEPSHANTLIRWQILAYVASIDLTIAKWFESHLDALSILFELNYDKSTTGLWAVWAAEGHPLSYQDGKVNGTKAWCSGANSVDYGLLTYRDKHGQSRLLTVAMQQEGIEIDNSAWQAVGMQATDTATLQLTQVVADEIGTPNAYLDRVGFWHGAAGVAACWYGATATLAGYLISAYQQKPNDYKAMYLGQMSMALAVTRQYCHHVAKLIDTQPQRSHELAIRILRANVEQLARQVLDTVGQALGAAPFCMNAHFAGLAADLPVFIRQSHGAFDLQKIGELTSESVSHTSSHSIAGQENLWPL
;
A
#
# COMPACT_ATOMS: atom_id res chain seq x y z
N MET A 1 -6.20 18.01 -21.40
CA MET A 1 -6.50 17.06 -20.32
C MET A 1 -6.74 17.88 -19.07
N LEU A 2 -7.99 18.06 -18.64
CA LEU A 2 -8.32 18.84 -17.44
C LEU A 2 -7.78 18.08 -16.22
N THR A 3 -6.74 18.62 -15.60
CA THR A 3 -6.21 18.10 -14.33
C THR A 3 -7.25 18.46 -13.27
N ILE A 4 -8.06 17.51 -12.85
CA ILE A 4 -8.96 17.68 -11.71
C ILE A 4 -8.06 17.95 -10.50
N LYS A 5 -8.06 19.19 -10.02
CA LYS A 5 -7.31 19.58 -8.83
C LYS A 5 -8.13 19.16 -7.61
N TYR A 6 -7.70 18.12 -6.93
CA TYR A 6 -8.26 17.75 -5.62
C TYR A 6 -7.64 18.64 -4.53
N PRO A 7 -8.42 19.51 -3.88
CA PRO A 7 -7.88 20.49 -2.92
C PRO A 7 -7.09 19.85 -1.80
N LEU A 8 -7.55 18.71 -1.26
CA LEU A 8 -6.88 17.98 -0.20
C LEU A 8 -5.48 17.51 -0.63
N LEU A 9 -5.36 16.87 -1.80
CA LEU A 9 -4.07 16.43 -2.32
C LEU A 9 -3.09 17.60 -2.52
N GLN A 10 -3.57 18.74 -3.04
CA GLN A 10 -2.73 19.91 -3.25
C GLN A 10 -2.26 20.50 -1.91
N HIS A 11 -3.13 20.53 -0.91
CA HIS A 11 -2.78 21.01 0.42
C HIS A 11 -1.74 20.11 1.09
N ILE A 12 -1.93 18.79 1.06
CA ILE A 12 -0.93 17.83 1.55
C ILE A 12 0.42 18.03 0.83
N LYS A 13 0.41 18.15 -0.51
CA LYS A 13 1.63 18.39 -1.29
C LYS A 13 2.35 19.66 -0.88
N SER A 14 1.63 20.75 -0.67
CA SER A 14 2.22 22.03 -0.24
C SER A 14 2.88 21.89 1.13
N THR A 15 2.15 21.35 2.13
CA THR A 15 2.65 21.22 3.50
C THR A 15 3.87 20.29 3.58
N VAL A 16 3.82 19.16 2.89
CA VAL A 16 4.95 18.22 2.82
C VAL A 16 6.16 18.85 2.12
N ALA A 17 5.94 19.54 0.99
CA ALA A 17 7.02 20.23 0.28
C ALA A 17 7.67 21.34 1.12
N GLU A 18 6.89 22.11 1.87
CA GLU A 18 7.40 23.11 2.80
C GLU A 18 8.26 22.50 3.90
N ARG A 19 7.87 21.32 4.45
CA ARG A 19 8.70 20.63 5.44
C ARG A 19 10.02 20.14 4.83
N ILE A 20 9.97 19.52 3.65
CA ILE A 20 11.16 19.03 2.93
C ILE A 20 12.11 20.19 2.58
N ALA A 21 11.59 21.32 2.14
CA ALA A 21 12.40 22.49 1.74
C ALA A 21 13.24 23.09 2.88
N ARG A 22 12.91 22.80 4.13
CA ARG A 22 13.75 23.22 5.28
C ARG A 22 15.06 22.44 5.37
N ASP A 23 15.09 21.20 4.89
CA ASP A 23 16.25 20.30 4.99
C ASP A 23 17.05 20.23 3.67
N SER A 24 16.43 20.52 2.53
CA SER A 24 17.09 20.46 1.23
C SER A 24 16.42 21.33 0.17
N HIS A 25 17.26 21.85 -0.75
CA HIS A 25 16.78 22.60 -1.92
C HIS A 25 16.43 21.70 -3.11
N SER A 26 16.72 20.40 -3.04
CA SER A 26 16.51 19.44 -4.14
C SER A 26 16.26 18.03 -3.62
N MET A 27 15.28 17.34 -4.22
CA MET A 27 15.01 15.93 -3.92
C MET A 27 16.21 15.01 -4.24
N SER A 28 17.03 15.35 -5.24
CA SER A 28 18.18 14.52 -5.61
C SER A 28 19.30 14.50 -4.56
N THR A 29 19.37 15.54 -3.73
CA THR A 29 20.33 15.67 -2.62
C THR A 29 19.72 15.45 -1.25
N LEU A 30 18.40 15.26 -1.20
CA LEU A 30 17.68 15.03 0.05
C LEU A 30 18.01 13.63 0.60
N MET A 31 18.57 13.58 1.79
CA MET A 31 18.63 12.37 2.60
C MET A 31 17.42 12.34 3.50
N ILE A 32 16.56 11.35 3.30
CA ILE A 32 15.42 11.12 4.20
C ILE A 32 15.94 10.48 5.48
N THR A 33 16.12 11.28 6.52
CA THR A 33 16.50 10.82 7.84
C THR A 33 15.29 10.24 8.59
N ASP A 34 15.51 9.47 9.65
CA ASP A 34 14.41 8.92 10.44
C ASP A 34 13.59 10.04 11.10
N GLN A 35 14.24 11.13 11.56
CA GLN A 35 13.54 12.29 12.08
C GLN A 35 12.62 12.92 11.02
N LEU A 36 13.10 13.09 9.79
CA LEU A 36 12.28 13.65 8.71
C LEU A 36 11.11 12.70 8.36
N ARG A 37 11.32 11.38 8.41
CA ARG A 37 10.22 10.41 8.21
C ARG A 37 9.11 10.58 9.23
N HIS A 38 9.48 10.69 10.53
CA HIS A 38 8.51 10.90 11.60
C HIS A 38 7.79 12.25 11.45
N ASP A 39 8.51 13.34 11.20
CA ASP A 39 7.90 14.65 10.99
C ASP A 39 6.90 14.67 9.81
N LEU A 40 7.24 14.00 8.71
CA LEU A 40 6.35 13.88 7.56
C LEU A 40 5.15 12.99 7.86
N LEU A 41 5.35 11.90 8.61
CA LEU A 41 4.27 11.02 9.04
C LEU A 41 3.30 11.77 9.98
N ASP A 42 3.81 12.51 10.94
CA ASP A 42 2.99 13.32 11.86
C ASP A 42 2.13 14.34 11.08
N ILE A 43 2.73 15.03 10.10
CA ILE A 43 1.99 15.91 9.20
C ILE A 43 0.88 15.14 8.47
N LEU A 44 1.18 13.98 7.89
CA LEU A 44 0.21 13.18 7.13
C LEU A 44 -0.95 12.69 8.01
N VAL A 45 -0.66 12.26 9.23
CA VAL A 45 -1.66 11.79 10.21
C VAL A 45 -2.67 12.89 10.54
N THR A 46 -2.28 14.17 10.54
CA THR A 46 -3.23 15.29 10.76
C THR A 46 -4.30 15.42 9.67
N TYR A 47 -4.14 14.74 8.55
CA TYR A 47 -5.10 14.71 7.43
C TYR A 47 -5.92 13.43 7.36
N SER A 48 -5.69 12.45 8.23
CA SER A 48 -6.27 11.11 8.12
C SER A 48 -7.79 11.11 8.13
N ASP A 49 -8.41 11.98 8.93
CA ASP A 49 -9.86 12.19 9.02
C ASP A 49 -10.47 12.76 7.73
N LYS A 50 -9.66 13.37 6.86
CA LYS A 50 -10.06 13.97 5.58
C LYS A 50 -9.80 13.06 4.39
N VAL A 51 -8.98 12.00 4.59
CA VAL A 51 -8.72 11.02 3.52
C VAL A 51 -9.89 10.05 3.44
N PRO A 52 -10.61 9.99 2.29
CA PRO A 52 -11.81 9.19 2.20
C PRO A 52 -11.58 7.70 2.47
N HIS A 53 -12.53 7.05 3.14
CA HIS A 53 -12.58 5.59 3.18
C HIS A 53 -13.08 5.05 1.84
N PRO A 54 -12.49 3.96 1.30
CA PRO A 54 -12.94 3.40 0.01
C PRO A 54 -14.41 2.94 0.02
N ALA A 55 -14.88 2.41 1.14
CA ALA A 55 -16.25 1.93 1.32
C ALA A 55 -17.24 3.02 1.80
N SER A 56 -16.84 4.28 1.85
CA SER A 56 -17.71 5.38 2.30
C SER A 56 -18.91 5.54 1.38
N SER A 57 -20.11 5.51 1.97
CA SER A 57 -21.38 5.76 1.26
C SER A 57 -21.62 7.24 0.94
N GLU A 58 -20.77 8.14 1.40
CA GLU A 58 -20.83 9.55 1.03
C GLU A 58 -20.57 9.70 -0.46
N PRO A 59 -21.50 10.32 -1.21
CA PRO A 59 -21.42 10.37 -2.66
C PRO A 59 -20.42 11.44 -3.15
N SER A 60 -19.16 11.27 -2.88
CA SER A 60 -18.12 12.02 -3.55
C SER A 60 -17.50 11.13 -4.63
N HIS A 61 -17.66 11.51 -5.87
CA HIS A 61 -17.45 10.73 -7.08
C HIS A 61 -15.97 10.36 -7.41
N ALA A 62 -15.07 10.27 -6.44
CA ALA A 62 -13.69 9.87 -6.65
C ALA A 62 -12.92 9.58 -5.34
N ASN A 63 -13.57 9.08 -4.31
CA ASN A 63 -12.97 8.85 -2.99
C ASN A 63 -11.76 7.93 -3.05
N THR A 64 -11.89 6.80 -3.71
CA THR A 64 -10.82 5.81 -3.86
C THR A 64 -9.64 6.39 -4.64
N LEU A 65 -9.90 7.09 -5.74
CA LEU A 65 -8.83 7.68 -6.56
C LEU A 65 -8.09 8.79 -5.82
N ILE A 66 -8.77 9.62 -5.03
CA ILE A 66 -8.13 10.67 -4.20
C ILE A 66 -7.20 10.02 -3.18
N ARG A 67 -7.68 9.01 -2.45
CA ARG A 67 -6.87 8.23 -1.49
C ARG A 67 -5.63 7.65 -2.16
N TRP A 68 -5.79 6.99 -3.31
CA TRP A 68 -4.66 6.39 -4.04
C TRP A 68 -3.67 7.42 -4.57
N GLN A 69 -4.12 8.59 -4.99
CA GLN A 69 -3.23 9.67 -5.40
C GLN A 69 -2.42 10.24 -4.23
N ILE A 70 -3.02 10.30 -3.03
CA ILE A 70 -2.29 10.68 -1.81
C ILE A 70 -1.25 9.61 -1.47
N LEU A 71 -1.61 8.33 -1.44
CA LEU A 71 -0.68 7.23 -1.19
C LEU A 71 0.45 7.19 -2.22
N ALA A 72 0.14 7.33 -3.52
CA ALA A 72 1.15 7.37 -4.57
C ALA A 72 2.08 8.58 -4.45
N TYR A 73 1.56 9.74 -4.02
CA TYR A 73 2.38 10.91 -3.75
C TYR A 73 3.32 10.68 -2.56
N VAL A 74 2.85 10.13 -1.46
CA VAL A 74 3.70 9.81 -0.30
C VAL A 74 4.79 8.80 -0.71
N ALA A 75 4.42 7.76 -1.45
CA ALA A 75 5.35 6.77 -1.98
C ALA A 75 6.36 7.34 -2.99
N SER A 76 6.04 8.46 -3.63
CA SER A 76 6.98 9.17 -4.50
C SER A 76 8.10 9.88 -3.72
N ILE A 77 7.95 10.01 -2.42
CA ILE A 77 8.92 10.65 -1.52
C ILE A 77 9.76 9.59 -0.81
N ASP A 78 9.08 8.65 -0.12
CA ASP A 78 9.72 7.61 0.68
C ASP A 78 8.77 6.43 0.88
N LEU A 79 9.23 5.22 0.65
CA LEU A 79 8.39 4.02 0.74
C LEU A 79 8.17 3.55 2.18
N THR A 80 9.03 3.91 3.10
CA THR A 80 8.82 3.65 4.54
C THR A 80 7.65 4.47 5.06
N ILE A 81 7.64 5.79 4.78
CA ILE A 81 6.51 6.67 5.15
C ILE A 81 5.22 6.16 4.51
N ALA A 82 5.28 5.78 3.22
CA ALA A 82 4.13 5.25 2.51
C ALA A 82 3.59 3.97 3.16
N LYS A 83 4.47 3.05 3.61
CA LYS A 83 4.10 1.82 4.29
C LYS A 83 3.41 2.10 5.63
N TRP A 84 3.94 3.03 6.42
CA TRP A 84 3.35 3.39 7.71
C TRP A 84 2.01 4.11 7.54
N PHE A 85 1.95 5.10 6.65
CA PHE A 85 0.74 5.88 6.41
C PHE A 85 -0.37 5.07 5.75
N GLU A 86 -0.03 4.19 4.80
CA GLU A 86 -0.98 3.25 4.21
C GLU A 86 -1.59 2.34 5.26
N SER A 87 -0.75 1.76 6.12
CA SER A 87 -1.17 0.88 7.23
C SER A 87 -2.07 1.61 8.23
N HIS A 88 -1.76 2.88 8.54
CA HIS A 88 -2.60 3.72 9.38
C HIS A 88 -3.98 3.98 8.76
N LEU A 89 -4.00 4.39 7.51
CA LEU A 89 -5.26 4.62 6.80
C LEU A 89 -6.09 3.32 6.64
N ASP A 90 -5.45 2.16 6.43
CA ASP A 90 -6.16 0.87 6.38
C ASP A 90 -6.73 0.50 7.76
N ALA A 91 -5.96 0.71 8.84
CA ALA A 91 -6.45 0.51 10.19
C ALA A 91 -7.73 1.33 10.46
N LEU A 92 -7.73 2.63 10.13
CA LEU A 92 -8.91 3.48 10.28
C LEU A 92 -10.10 2.97 9.44
N SER A 93 -9.86 2.46 8.24
CA SER A 93 -10.91 1.89 7.38
C SER A 93 -11.47 0.58 7.98
N ILE A 94 -10.63 -0.27 8.54
CA ILE A 94 -11.04 -1.50 9.25
C ILE A 94 -11.92 -1.16 10.45
N LEU A 95 -11.45 -0.23 11.28
CA LEU A 95 -12.18 0.22 12.48
C LEU A 95 -13.55 0.81 12.11
N PHE A 96 -13.60 1.62 11.05
CA PHE A 96 -14.85 2.17 10.51
C PHE A 96 -15.80 1.07 10.04
N GLU A 97 -15.33 0.12 9.21
CA GLU A 97 -16.16 -0.97 8.67
C GLU A 97 -16.68 -1.91 9.75
N LEU A 98 -15.89 -2.14 10.81
CA LEU A 98 -16.27 -3.01 11.93
C LEU A 98 -17.01 -2.28 13.05
N ASN A 99 -17.40 -1.02 12.84
CA ASN A 99 -18.14 -0.19 13.79
C ASN A 99 -17.46 -0.09 15.17
N TYR A 100 -16.14 0.14 15.16
CA TYR A 100 -15.39 0.34 16.40
C TYR A 100 -15.86 1.62 17.10
N ASP A 101 -16.24 1.51 18.37
CA ASP A 101 -16.94 2.53 19.15
C ASP A 101 -16.01 3.40 20.03
N LYS A 102 -14.71 3.12 20.04
CA LYS A 102 -13.73 3.87 20.81
C LYS A 102 -13.00 4.89 19.94
N SER A 103 -12.22 5.76 20.59
CA SER A 103 -11.38 6.74 19.89
C SER A 103 -10.39 6.07 18.95
N THR A 104 -10.25 6.64 17.76
CA THR A 104 -9.26 6.25 16.74
C THR A 104 -8.11 7.25 16.63
N THR A 105 -7.97 8.17 17.60
CA THR A 105 -6.84 9.11 17.64
C THR A 105 -5.52 8.36 17.85
N GLY A 106 -4.43 8.95 17.38
CA GLY A 106 -3.09 8.33 17.41
C GLY A 106 -2.73 7.61 16.11
N LEU A 107 -1.52 7.10 16.08
CA LEU A 107 -0.98 6.37 14.93
C LEU A 107 -1.28 4.87 15.07
N TRP A 108 -1.88 4.29 14.04
CA TRP A 108 -2.29 2.90 13.99
C TRP A 108 -1.46 2.10 12.98
N ALA A 109 -1.31 0.81 13.22
CA ALA A 109 -0.77 -0.14 12.23
C ALA A 109 -1.65 -1.39 12.12
N VAL A 110 -1.59 -2.05 10.96
CA VAL A 110 -2.21 -3.36 10.71
C VAL A 110 -1.12 -4.42 10.59
N TRP A 111 -1.16 -5.42 11.46
CA TRP A 111 -0.22 -6.54 11.50
C TRP A 111 -1.00 -7.86 11.33
N ALA A 112 -1.29 -8.19 10.07
CA ALA A 112 -2.12 -9.33 9.71
C ALA A 112 -1.34 -10.56 9.26
N ALA A 113 0.00 -10.51 9.21
CA ALA A 113 0.82 -11.65 8.86
C ALA A 113 0.63 -12.78 9.89
N GLU A 114 0.42 -14.00 9.40
CA GLU A 114 0.32 -15.21 10.19
C GLU A 114 1.70 -15.90 10.28
N GLY A 115 1.87 -16.86 11.17
CA GLY A 115 3.09 -17.66 11.28
C GLY A 115 3.50 -18.04 12.69
N HIS A 116 3.08 -17.25 13.69
CA HIS A 116 3.33 -17.56 15.09
C HIS A 116 2.00 -17.60 15.86
N PRO A 117 1.84 -18.54 16.82
CA PRO A 117 0.61 -18.65 17.57
C PRO A 117 0.45 -17.49 18.56
N LEU A 118 -0.70 -16.84 18.50
CA LEU A 118 -1.20 -15.99 19.56
C LEU A 118 -2.35 -16.69 20.26
N SER A 119 -2.47 -16.48 21.56
CA SER A 119 -3.63 -16.88 22.35
C SER A 119 -4.29 -15.66 22.95
N TYR A 120 -5.61 -15.62 22.94
CA TYR A 120 -6.40 -14.56 23.54
C TYR A 120 -7.41 -15.16 24.50
N GLN A 121 -7.36 -14.72 25.76
CA GLN A 121 -8.27 -15.19 26.81
C GLN A 121 -8.45 -14.08 27.86
N ASP A 122 -9.67 -13.90 28.33
CA ASP A 122 -10.03 -12.96 29.39
C ASP A 122 -9.52 -11.52 29.15
N GLY A 123 -9.60 -11.04 27.90
CA GLY A 123 -9.16 -9.70 27.50
C GLY A 123 -7.63 -9.55 27.37
N LYS A 124 -6.89 -10.66 27.39
CA LYS A 124 -5.42 -10.62 27.33
C LYS A 124 -4.87 -11.49 26.20
N VAL A 125 -3.87 -10.95 25.49
CA VAL A 125 -3.15 -11.67 24.44
C VAL A 125 -1.77 -12.09 24.92
N ASN A 126 -1.36 -13.29 24.53
CA ASN A 126 -0.04 -13.86 24.77
C ASN A 126 0.49 -14.50 23.51
N GLY A 127 1.81 -14.48 23.33
CA GLY A 127 2.53 -15.13 22.23
C GLY A 127 3.35 -14.17 21.39
N THR A 128 3.67 -14.57 20.16
CA THR A 128 4.58 -13.85 19.27
C THR A 128 3.84 -13.33 18.05
N LYS A 129 4.05 -12.05 17.68
CA LYS A 129 3.57 -11.46 16.43
C LYS A 129 4.75 -10.95 15.61
N ALA A 130 5.01 -11.57 14.47
CA ALA A 130 6.04 -11.11 13.55
C ALA A 130 5.50 -10.12 12.52
N TRP A 131 6.42 -9.47 11.80
CA TRP A 131 6.14 -8.53 10.72
C TRP A 131 5.42 -7.26 11.18
N CYS A 132 5.75 -6.77 12.36
CA CYS A 132 5.17 -5.56 12.93
C CYS A 132 5.94 -4.32 12.50
N SER A 133 5.70 -3.84 11.27
CA SER A 133 6.35 -2.63 10.75
C SER A 133 5.94 -1.41 11.57
N GLY A 134 6.92 -0.58 11.95
CA GLY A 134 6.72 0.64 12.72
C GLY A 134 6.31 0.44 14.18
N ALA A 135 6.54 -0.76 14.74
CA ALA A 135 6.10 -1.09 16.11
C ALA A 135 6.62 -0.13 17.19
N ASN A 136 7.80 0.46 17.00
CA ASN A 136 8.38 1.45 17.91
C ASN A 136 7.73 2.84 17.80
N SER A 137 6.94 3.11 16.76
CA SER A 137 6.43 4.44 16.42
C SER A 137 4.92 4.57 16.54
N VAL A 138 4.17 3.45 16.54
CA VAL A 138 2.70 3.48 16.55
C VAL A 138 2.14 3.47 17.95
N ASP A 139 0.98 4.12 18.13
CA ASP A 139 0.25 4.12 19.40
C ASP A 139 -0.60 2.85 19.56
N TYR A 140 -1.09 2.30 18.44
CA TYR A 140 -2.00 1.15 18.42
C TYR A 140 -1.69 0.19 17.27
N GLY A 141 -1.86 -1.11 17.55
CA GLY A 141 -1.78 -2.18 16.55
C GLY A 141 -3.12 -2.92 16.38
N LEU A 142 -3.47 -3.21 15.13
CA LEU A 142 -4.48 -4.20 14.78
C LEU A 142 -3.78 -5.53 14.47
N LEU A 143 -4.03 -6.55 15.29
CA LEU A 143 -3.36 -7.85 15.20
C LEU A 143 -4.37 -8.94 14.85
N THR A 144 -4.06 -9.73 13.83
CA THR A 144 -4.82 -10.97 13.58
C THR A 144 -4.23 -12.14 14.36
N TYR A 145 -5.12 -13.05 14.81
CA TYR A 145 -4.72 -14.35 15.32
C TYR A 145 -5.71 -15.43 14.88
N ARG A 146 -5.33 -16.70 15.01
CA ARG A 146 -6.22 -17.84 14.81
C ARG A 146 -6.72 -18.34 16.14
N ASP A 147 -8.06 -18.42 16.31
CA ASP A 147 -8.66 -19.01 17.49
C ASP A 147 -8.58 -20.55 17.48
N LYS A 148 -9.05 -21.19 18.53
CA LYS A 148 -9.05 -22.66 18.66
C LYS A 148 -9.86 -23.40 17.59
N HIS A 149 -10.70 -22.70 16.84
CA HIS A 149 -11.47 -23.23 15.72
C HIS A 149 -10.84 -22.92 14.36
N GLY A 150 -9.64 -22.31 14.35
CA GLY A 150 -8.92 -21.89 13.14
C GLY A 150 -9.50 -20.64 12.47
N GLN A 151 -10.46 -19.96 13.12
CA GLN A 151 -11.05 -18.74 12.58
C GLN A 151 -10.14 -17.54 12.82
N SER A 152 -10.03 -16.66 11.82
CA SER A 152 -9.29 -15.41 11.96
C SER A 152 -10.05 -14.45 12.88
N ARG A 153 -9.35 -13.89 13.85
CA ARG A 153 -9.86 -12.93 14.83
C ARG A 153 -9.00 -11.68 14.76
N LEU A 154 -9.56 -10.54 15.14
CA LEU A 154 -8.86 -9.26 15.13
C LEU A 154 -8.87 -8.63 16.52
N LEU A 155 -7.70 -8.19 16.96
CA LEU A 155 -7.48 -7.51 18.23
C LEU A 155 -6.97 -6.09 18.01
N THR A 156 -7.40 -5.16 18.86
CA THR A 156 -6.74 -3.86 19.04
C THR A 156 -5.84 -3.92 20.26
N VAL A 157 -4.62 -3.41 20.13
CA VAL A 157 -3.62 -3.38 21.21
C VAL A 157 -3.04 -1.98 21.28
N ALA A 158 -3.12 -1.34 22.47
CA ALA A 158 -2.35 -0.13 22.74
C ALA A 158 -0.89 -0.50 22.99
N MET A 159 0.03 0.20 22.34
CA MET A 159 1.45 -0.16 22.39
C MET A 159 2.15 0.28 23.68
N GLN A 160 1.63 1.30 24.37
CA GLN A 160 2.20 1.81 25.62
C GLN A 160 1.62 1.06 26.83
N GLN A 161 1.97 -0.21 26.99
CA GLN A 161 1.58 -1.00 28.15
C GLN A 161 2.66 -2.03 28.50
N GLU A 162 2.63 -2.51 29.74
CA GLU A 162 3.50 -3.59 30.20
C GLU A 162 3.23 -4.89 29.45
N GLY A 163 4.25 -5.74 29.32
CA GLY A 163 4.14 -7.06 28.69
C GLY A 163 4.34 -7.05 27.18
N ILE A 164 4.66 -5.91 26.55
CA ILE A 164 5.07 -5.81 25.14
C ILE A 164 6.59 -5.65 25.07
N GLU A 165 7.25 -6.61 24.46
CA GLU A 165 8.66 -6.52 24.10
C GLU A 165 8.77 -6.43 22.58
N ILE A 166 9.52 -5.43 22.08
CA ILE A 166 9.72 -5.17 20.65
C ILE A 166 11.14 -5.60 20.27
N ASP A 167 11.25 -6.60 19.40
CA ASP A 167 12.53 -7.13 18.91
C ASP A 167 12.70 -6.89 17.42
N ASN A 168 13.62 -6.00 17.05
CA ASN A 168 14.00 -5.68 15.67
C ASN A 168 15.24 -6.45 15.19
N SER A 169 15.87 -7.27 16.04
CA SER A 169 17.16 -7.92 15.75
C SER A 169 17.13 -8.81 14.50
N ALA A 170 15.98 -9.38 14.17
CA ALA A 170 15.80 -10.21 12.97
C ALA A 170 15.60 -9.40 11.67
N TRP A 171 15.45 -8.07 11.76
CA TRP A 171 15.23 -7.23 10.59
C TRP A 171 16.55 -6.88 9.88
N GLN A 172 16.91 -7.67 8.87
CA GLN A 172 18.18 -7.56 8.14
C GLN A 172 17.99 -7.00 6.72
N ALA A 173 16.84 -6.38 6.44
CA ALA A 173 16.52 -5.85 5.12
C ALA A 173 17.42 -4.65 4.78
N VAL A 174 17.92 -4.59 3.54
CA VAL A 174 18.59 -3.42 2.98
C VAL A 174 17.56 -2.46 2.41
N GLY A 175 16.65 -2.95 1.56
CA GLY A 175 15.47 -2.19 1.13
C GLY A 175 14.38 -2.26 2.18
N MET A 176 13.62 -1.18 2.36
CA MET A 176 12.63 -1.01 3.43
C MET A 176 13.26 -1.11 4.84
N GLN A 177 14.55 -0.87 4.98
CA GLN A 177 15.26 -0.97 6.26
C GLN A 177 14.60 -0.10 7.34
N ALA A 178 14.28 1.12 7.00
CA ALA A 178 13.72 2.09 7.92
C ALA A 178 12.27 1.81 8.35
N THR A 179 11.59 0.80 7.79
CA THR A 179 10.28 0.37 8.32
C THR A 179 10.38 -0.21 9.72
N ASP A 180 11.60 -0.51 10.15
CA ASP A 180 11.91 -1.00 11.49
C ASP A 180 10.94 -2.11 11.92
N THR A 181 10.83 -3.13 11.04
CA THR A 181 9.87 -4.21 11.21
C THR A 181 10.29 -5.14 12.33
N ALA A 182 9.48 -5.24 13.36
CA ALA A 182 9.77 -5.97 14.57
C ALA A 182 8.99 -7.30 14.68
N THR A 183 9.44 -8.09 15.64
CA THR A 183 8.67 -9.17 16.26
C THR A 183 8.24 -8.70 17.64
N LEU A 184 6.94 -8.80 17.95
CA LEU A 184 6.42 -8.52 19.28
C LEU A 184 6.34 -9.80 20.10
N GLN A 185 6.88 -9.77 21.32
CA GLN A 185 6.60 -10.75 22.35
C GLN A 185 5.54 -10.16 23.29
N LEU A 186 4.41 -10.84 23.40
CA LEU A 186 3.24 -10.37 24.15
C LEU A 186 3.02 -11.28 25.36
N THR A 187 3.02 -10.70 26.56
CA THR A 187 2.79 -11.41 27.82
C THR A 187 1.74 -10.70 28.63
N GLN A 188 0.55 -11.29 28.71
CA GLN A 188 -0.60 -10.75 29.45
C GLN A 188 -1.00 -9.32 29.00
N VAL A 189 -0.78 -9.00 27.72
CA VAL A 189 -1.10 -7.69 27.14
C VAL A 189 -2.60 -7.51 27.00
N VAL A 190 -3.13 -6.41 27.49
CA VAL A 190 -4.56 -6.09 27.37
C VAL A 190 -4.90 -5.77 25.92
N ALA A 191 -5.95 -6.41 25.41
CA ALA A 191 -6.43 -6.21 24.05
C ALA A 191 -7.96 -6.27 24.00
N ASP A 192 -8.54 -5.56 23.03
CA ASP A 192 -9.96 -5.69 22.73
C ASP A 192 -10.15 -6.48 21.44
N GLU A 193 -11.04 -7.44 21.45
CA GLU A 193 -11.44 -8.15 20.24
C GLU A 193 -12.49 -7.34 19.48
N ILE A 194 -12.33 -7.19 18.17
CA ILE A 194 -13.25 -6.46 17.32
C ILE A 194 -13.79 -7.31 16.16
N GLY A 195 -15.04 -7.07 15.82
CA GLY A 195 -15.74 -7.82 14.77
C GLY A 195 -16.08 -9.24 15.16
N THR A 196 -16.73 -9.95 14.25
CA THR A 196 -17.05 -11.38 14.36
C THR A 196 -15.89 -12.25 13.86
N PRO A 197 -15.89 -13.58 14.08
CA PRO A 197 -14.91 -14.48 13.48
C PRO A 197 -14.83 -14.27 11.96
N ASN A 198 -13.61 -14.23 11.44
CA ASN A 198 -13.25 -13.94 10.04
C ASN A 198 -13.63 -12.54 9.52
N ALA A 199 -14.19 -11.64 10.32
CA ALA A 199 -14.63 -10.32 9.88
C ALA A 199 -13.53 -9.53 9.17
N TYR A 200 -12.26 -9.67 9.59
CA TYR A 200 -11.13 -9.03 8.93
C TYR A 200 -10.97 -9.48 7.46
N LEU A 201 -11.10 -10.79 7.20
CA LEU A 201 -10.91 -11.37 5.86
C LEU A 201 -12.16 -11.23 4.99
N ASP A 202 -13.35 -11.35 5.62
CA ASP A 202 -14.65 -11.39 4.93
C ASP A 202 -15.20 -9.99 4.64
N ARG A 203 -14.66 -8.93 5.29
CA ARG A 203 -15.06 -7.56 5.01
C ARG A 203 -14.79 -7.19 3.55
N VAL A 204 -15.68 -6.44 2.96
CA VAL A 204 -15.55 -5.97 1.57
C VAL A 204 -14.27 -5.16 1.38
N GLY A 205 -13.95 -4.31 2.34
CA GLY A 205 -12.77 -3.43 2.34
C GLY A 205 -11.43 -4.15 2.41
N PHE A 206 -11.36 -5.46 2.69
CA PHE A 206 -10.12 -6.23 2.65
C PHE A 206 -9.37 -6.06 1.30
N TRP A 207 -10.11 -6.23 0.21
CA TRP A 207 -9.55 -6.04 -1.13
C TRP A 207 -9.31 -4.56 -1.46
N HIS A 208 -10.18 -3.67 -1.00
CA HIS A 208 -10.00 -2.22 -1.21
C HIS A 208 -8.70 -1.71 -0.55
N GLY A 209 -8.36 -2.18 0.66
CA GLY A 209 -7.08 -1.92 1.32
C GLY A 209 -5.90 -2.50 0.54
N ALA A 210 -6.03 -3.76 0.08
CA ALA A 210 -5.01 -4.40 -0.74
C ALA A 210 -4.68 -3.61 -2.03
N ALA A 211 -5.67 -2.93 -2.62
CA ALA A 211 -5.47 -2.05 -3.77
C ALA A 211 -4.73 -0.75 -3.40
N GLY A 212 -4.90 -0.23 -2.18
CA GLY A 212 -4.15 0.92 -1.65
C GLY A 212 -2.65 0.68 -1.62
N VAL A 213 -2.23 -0.53 -1.24
CA VAL A 213 -0.82 -0.95 -1.30
C VAL A 213 -0.27 -0.86 -2.73
N ALA A 214 -1.03 -1.30 -3.73
CA ALA A 214 -0.62 -1.19 -5.14
C ALA A 214 -0.49 0.27 -5.60
N ALA A 215 -1.27 1.20 -5.06
CA ALA A 215 -1.11 2.62 -5.33
C ALA A 215 0.23 3.17 -4.79
N CYS A 216 0.71 2.69 -3.64
CA CYS A 216 2.05 3.00 -3.15
C CYS A 216 3.14 2.51 -4.11
N TRP A 217 3.05 1.24 -4.55
CA TRP A 217 4.00 0.69 -5.52
C TRP A 217 4.01 1.48 -6.82
N TYR A 218 2.82 1.85 -7.34
CA TYR A 218 2.69 2.66 -8.55
C TYR A 218 3.36 4.03 -8.40
N GLY A 219 3.19 4.70 -7.26
CA GLY A 219 3.76 6.01 -6.99
C GLY A 219 5.29 6.02 -7.07
N ALA A 220 5.95 5.09 -6.39
CA ALA A 220 7.41 4.92 -6.45
C ALA A 220 7.88 4.54 -7.87
N THR A 221 7.16 3.62 -8.52
CA THR A 221 7.46 3.18 -9.90
C THR A 221 7.41 4.35 -10.89
N ALA A 222 6.36 5.16 -10.83
CA ALA A 222 6.21 6.34 -11.70
C ALA A 222 7.29 7.39 -11.41
N THR A 223 7.74 7.51 -10.16
CA THR A 223 8.81 8.42 -9.78
C THR A 223 10.15 7.97 -10.34
N LEU A 224 10.49 6.69 -10.23
CA LEU A 224 11.71 6.13 -10.86
C LEU A 224 11.71 6.35 -12.38
N ALA A 225 10.57 6.13 -13.05
CA ALA A 225 10.43 6.45 -14.47
C ALA A 225 10.62 7.94 -14.78
N GLY A 226 10.21 8.84 -13.88
CA GLY A 226 10.39 10.28 -13.99
C GLY A 226 11.86 10.71 -14.10
N TYR A 227 12.78 9.97 -13.48
CA TYR A 227 14.22 10.24 -13.62
C TYR A 227 14.73 10.04 -15.05
N LEU A 228 14.17 9.06 -15.79
CA LEU A 228 14.53 8.90 -17.20
C LEU A 228 13.98 10.05 -18.06
N ILE A 229 12.78 10.55 -17.75
CA ILE A 229 12.23 11.75 -18.43
C ILE A 229 13.19 12.93 -18.24
N SER A 230 13.59 13.21 -17.01
CA SER A 230 14.50 14.30 -16.67
C SER A 230 15.87 14.13 -17.35
N ALA A 231 16.43 12.93 -17.36
CA ALA A 231 17.69 12.62 -17.99
C ALA A 231 17.63 12.74 -19.54
N TYR A 232 16.49 12.39 -20.14
CA TYR A 232 16.25 12.60 -21.57
C TYR A 232 16.17 14.09 -21.91
N GLN A 233 15.41 14.85 -21.14
CA GLN A 233 15.28 16.31 -21.34
C GLN A 233 16.61 17.05 -21.23
N GLN A 234 17.48 16.64 -20.28
CA GLN A 234 18.79 17.24 -20.09
C GLN A 234 19.77 16.88 -21.23
N LYS A 235 19.78 15.62 -21.65
CA LYS A 235 20.68 15.11 -22.72
C LYS A 235 19.95 14.06 -23.55
N PRO A 236 19.21 14.48 -24.59
CA PRO A 236 18.47 13.57 -25.46
C PRO A 236 19.40 12.60 -26.20
N ASN A 237 18.99 11.37 -26.38
CA ASN A 237 19.54 10.39 -27.30
C ASN A 237 18.50 9.31 -27.63
N ASP A 238 18.76 8.54 -28.71
CA ASP A 238 17.82 7.57 -29.25
C ASP A 238 17.53 6.42 -28.29
N TYR A 239 18.52 5.95 -27.54
CA TYR A 239 18.34 4.86 -26.56
C TYR A 239 17.43 5.28 -25.40
N LYS A 240 17.65 6.48 -24.85
CA LYS A 240 16.75 7.01 -23.81
C LYS A 240 15.34 7.22 -24.35
N ALA A 241 15.20 7.69 -25.60
CA ALA A 241 13.89 7.85 -26.24
C ALA A 241 13.17 6.50 -26.37
N MET A 242 13.88 5.44 -26.80
CA MET A 242 13.36 4.09 -26.92
C MET A 242 12.87 3.56 -25.55
N TYR A 243 13.71 3.62 -24.51
CA TYR A 243 13.35 3.17 -23.17
C TYR A 243 12.20 3.99 -22.57
N LEU A 244 12.19 5.31 -22.81
CA LEU A 244 11.10 6.18 -22.39
C LEU A 244 9.79 5.79 -23.08
N GLY A 245 9.81 5.48 -24.36
CA GLY A 245 8.65 4.96 -25.10
C GLY A 245 8.11 3.67 -24.51
N GLN A 246 8.99 2.71 -24.22
CA GLN A 246 8.62 1.43 -23.59
C GLN A 246 7.94 1.62 -22.23
N MET A 247 8.51 2.46 -21.37
CA MET A 247 7.92 2.73 -20.05
C MET A 247 6.61 3.52 -20.14
N SER A 248 6.54 4.49 -21.06
CA SER A 248 5.34 5.33 -21.24
C SER A 248 4.13 4.50 -21.62
N MET A 249 4.28 3.49 -22.47
CA MET A 249 3.22 2.54 -22.85
C MET A 249 2.71 1.80 -21.60
N ALA A 250 3.60 1.15 -20.86
CA ALA A 250 3.23 0.36 -19.69
C ALA A 250 2.59 1.20 -18.58
N LEU A 251 3.18 2.38 -18.27
CA LEU A 251 2.62 3.32 -17.30
C LEU A 251 1.24 3.84 -17.70
N ALA A 252 1.02 4.15 -18.99
CA ALA A 252 -0.26 4.66 -19.46
C ALA A 252 -1.38 3.61 -19.29
N VAL A 253 -1.12 2.36 -19.66
CA VAL A 253 -2.08 1.26 -19.52
C VAL A 253 -2.38 0.99 -18.04
N THR A 254 -1.36 0.84 -17.20
CA THR A 254 -1.52 0.59 -15.77
C THR A 254 -2.29 1.72 -15.08
N ARG A 255 -1.97 2.98 -15.41
CA ARG A 255 -2.70 4.14 -14.88
C ARG A 255 -4.19 4.09 -15.24
N GLN A 256 -4.55 3.75 -16.46
CA GLN A 256 -5.96 3.63 -16.85
C GLN A 256 -6.65 2.51 -16.09
N TYR A 257 -5.96 1.41 -15.85
CA TYR A 257 -6.51 0.32 -15.06
C TYR A 257 -6.68 0.71 -13.58
N CYS A 258 -5.76 1.49 -12.98
CA CYS A 258 -5.96 2.09 -11.65
C CYS A 258 -7.24 2.94 -11.61
N HIS A 259 -7.45 3.82 -12.60
CA HIS A 259 -8.66 4.64 -12.69
C HIS A 259 -9.93 3.79 -12.83
N HIS A 260 -9.88 2.73 -13.64
CA HIS A 260 -10.99 1.80 -13.81
C HIS A 260 -11.36 1.12 -12.49
N VAL A 261 -10.40 0.53 -11.78
CA VAL A 261 -10.64 -0.17 -10.51
C VAL A 261 -11.11 0.79 -9.42
N ALA A 262 -10.53 1.98 -9.33
CA ALA A 262 -10.99 3.01 -8.39
C ALA A 262 -12.47 3.36 -8.64
N LYS A 263 -12.86 3.52 -9.91
CA LYS A 263 -14.26 3.78 -10.28
C LYS A 263 -15.17 2.59 -9.93
N LEU A 264 -14.73 1.36 -10.12
CA LEU A 264 -15.51 0.17 -9.71
C LEU A 264 -15.81 0.20 -8.21
N ILE A 265 -14.79 0.45 -7.38
CA ILE A 265 -14.94 0.56 -5.92
C ILE A 265 -15.92 1.68 -5.56
N ASP A 266 -15.75 2.88 -6.12
CA ASP A 266 -16.61 4.03 -5.81
C ASP A 266 -18.06 3.85 -6.28
N THR A 267 -18.30 3.10 -7.38
CA THR A 267 -19.66 2.87 -7.91
C THR A 267 -20.35 1.67 -7.28
N GLN A 268 -19.61 0.70 -6.77
CA GLN A 268 -20.13 -0.51 -6.14
C GLN A 268 -19.36 -0.83 -4.85
N PRO A 269 -19.41 0.04 -3.83
CA PRO A 269 -18.57 -0.05 -2.63
C PRO A 269 -18.88 -1.28 -1.76
N GLN A 270 -20.03 -1.95 -1.97
CA GLN A 270 -20.42 -3.17 -1.28
C GLN A 270 -19.90 -4.46 -1.95
N ARG A 271 -19.10 -4.34 -3.01
CA ARG A 271 -18.45 -5.46 -3.67
C ARG A 271 -16.95 -5.48 -3.39
N SER A 272 -16.39 -6.66 -3.20
CA SER A 272 -14.94 -6.84 -2.96
C SER A 272 -14.07 -6.45 -4.16
N HIS A 273 -14.57 -6.63 -5.38
CA HIS A 273 -13.83 -6.46 -6.64
C HIS A 273 -12.52 -7.27 -6.67
N GLU A 274 -12.50 -8.42 -5.99
CA GLU A 274 -11.30 -9.25 -5.78
C GLU A 274 -10.53 -9.48 -7.08
N LEU A 275 -11.19 -9.98 -8.13
CA LEU A 275 -10.53 -10.27 -9.42
C LEU A 275 -9.86 -9.02 -10.02
N ALA A 276 -10.59 -7.90 -10.09
CA ALA A 276 -10.07 -6.66 -10.65
C ALA A 276 -8.88 -6.12 -9.84
N ILE A 277 -8.94 -6.25 -8.51
CA ILE A 277 -7.87 -5.79 -7.61
C ILE A 277 -6.65 -6.72 -7.67
N ARG A 278 -6.84 -8.04 -7.76
CA ARG A 278 -5.71 -8.96 -7.98
C ARG A 278 -4.99 -8.67 -9.29
N ILE A 279 -5.73 -8.45 -10.39
CA ILE A 279 -5.17 -8.04 -11.68
C ILE A 279 -4.42 -6.72 -11.55
N LEU A 280 -4.98 -5.72 -10.85
CA LEU A 280 -4.31 -4.44 -10.61
C LEU A 280 -2.98 -4.63 -9.89
N ARG A 281 -2.96 -5.39 -8.79
CA ARG A 281 -1.75 -5.63 -7.99
C ARG A 281 -0.67 -6.34 -8.80
N ALA A 282 -1.04 -7.41 -9.52
CA ALA A 282 -0.12 -8.15 -10.38
C ALA A 282 0.46 -7.27 -11.50
N ASN A 283 -0.38 -6.42 -12.11
CA ASN A 283 0.03 -5.51 -13.17
C ASN A 283 1.00 -4.45 -12.65
N VAL A 284 0.72 -3.84 -11.49
CA VAL A 284 1.62 -2.84 -10.88
C VAL A 284 2.93 -3.48 -10.43
N GLU A 285 2.93 -4.69 -9.87
CA GLU A 285 4.15 -5.42 -9.53
C GLU A 285 5.01 -5.68 -10.78
N GLN A 286 4.40 -6.14 -11.87
CA GLN A 286 5.11 -6.36 -13.13
C GLN A 286 5.68 -5.06 -13.70
N LEU A 287 4.89 -3.98 -13.67
CA LEU A 287 5.35 -2.64 -14.07
C LEU A 287 6.55 -2.18 -13.23
N ALA A 288 6.51 -2.37 -11.91
CA ALA A 288 7.60 -1.99 -11.02
C ALA A 288 8.91 -2.71 -11.38
N ARG A 289 8.85 -4.03 -11.62
CA ARG A 289 10.01 -4.82 -12.07
C ARG A 289 10.54 -4.31 -13.41
N GLN A 290 9.66 -4.08 -14.38
CA GLN A 290 10.02 -3.58 -15.69
C GLN A 290 10.68 -2.20 -15.62
N VAL A 291 10.14 -1.27 -14.84
CA VAL A 291 10.69 0.08 -14.69
C VAL A 291 12.05 0.05 -14.03
N LEU A 292 12.24 -0.71 -12.95
CA LEU A 292 13.54 -0.86 -12.28
C LEU A 292 14.63 -1.33 -13.24
N ASP A 293 14.35 -2.35 -14.04
CA ASP A 293 15.28 -2.86 -15.04
C ASP A 293 15.54 -1.83 -16.16
N THR A 294 14.48 -1.25 -16.70
CA THR A 294 14.56 -0.29 -17.81
C THR A 294 15.32 0.98 -17.43
N VAL A 295 15.08 1.55 -16.25
CA VAL A 295 15.81 2.75 -15.81
C VAL A 295 17.29 2.44 -15.54
N GLY A 296 17.60 1.24 -15.05
CA GLY A 296 18.97 0.77 -14.89
C GLY A 296 19.73 0.68 -16.22
N GLN A 297 19.09 0.09 -17.22
CA GLN A 297 19.65 0.00 -18.58
C GLN A 297 19.81 1.38 -19.23
N ALA A 298 18.85 2.27 -19.06
CA ALA A 298 18.82 3.59 -19.70
C ALA A 298 19.78 4.61 -19.07
N LEU A 299 19.97 4.56 -17.75
CA LEU A 299 20.70 5.56 -16.97
C LEU A 299 22.04 5.05 -16.44
N GLY A 300 22.27 3.73 -16.46
CA GLY A 300 23.46 3.10 -15.90
C GLY A 300 23.50 3.20 -14.37
N ALA A 301 24.68 3.03 -13.79
CA ALA A 301 24.88 2.96 -12.34
C ALA A 301 24.76 4.32 -11.62
N ALA A 302 24.93 5.43 -12.32
CA ALA A 302 25.06 6.75 -11.70
C ALA A 302 23.90 7.11 -10.74
N PRO A 303 22.61 7.01 -11.10
CA PRO A 303 21.54 7.39 -10.19
C PRO A 303 21.46 6.46 -8.97
N PHE A 304 21.82 5.19 -9.10
CA PHE A 304 21.86 4.24 -7.97
C PHE A 304 22.93 4.57 -6.93
N CYS A 305 24.01 5.26 -7.34
CA CYS A 305 25.17 5.55 -6.49
C CYS A 305 25.27 7.00 -6.06
N MET A 306 24.67 7.94 -6.81
CA MET A 306 24.91 9.38 -6.64
C MET A 306 23.63 10.19 -6.40
N ASN A 307 22.46 9.56 -6.40
CA ASN A 307 21.18 10.21 -6.10
C ASN A 307 20.50 9.46 -4.97
N ALA A 308 20.52 10.04 -3.77
CA ALA A 308 20.03 9.37 -2.56
C ALA A 308 18.55 8.99 -2.66
N HIS A 309 17.70 9.86 -3.20
CA HIS A 309 16.28 9.59 -3.35
C HIS A 309 16.02 8.46 -4.37
N PHE A 310 16.66 8.49 -5.54
CA PHE A 310 16.56 7.41 -6.52
C PHE A 310 17.04 6.07 -5.92
N ALA A 311 18.21 6.07 -5.29
CA ALA A 311 18.83 4.89 -4.71
C ALA A 311 17.93 4.28 -3.61
N GLY A 312 17.34 5.12 -2.76
CA GLY A 312 16.39 4.69 -1.73
C GLY A 312 15.17 4.00 -2.34
N LEU A 313 14.47 4.66 -3.27
CA LEU A 313 13.30 4.07 -3.94
C LEU A 313 13.66 2.78 -4.70
N ALA A 314 14.82 2.73 -5.35
CA ALA A 314 15.27 1.56 -6.10
C ALA A 314 15.66 0.38 -5.20
N ALA A 315 16.10 0.64 -3.96
CA ALA A 315 16.36 -0.40 -2.96
C ALA A 315 15.07 -0.89 -2.28
N ASP A 316 14.16 0.02 -1.97
CA ASP A 316 12.94 -0.26 -1.20
C ASP A 316 11.86 -0.96 -2.02
N LEU A 317 11.62 -0.51 -3.25
CA LEU A 317 10.53 -1.02 -4.09
C LEU A 317 10.59 -2.53 -4.34
N PRO A 318 11.76 -3.15 -4.64
CA PRO A 318 11.87 -4.60 -4.80
C PRO A 318 11.45 -5.41 -3.57
N VAL A 319 11.61 -4.86 -2.38
CA VAL A 319 11.19 -5.48 -1.12
C VAL A 319 9.69 -5.27 -0.91
N PHE A 320 9.20 -4.03 -1.08
CA PHE A 320 7.80 -3.71 -0.81
C PHE A 320 6.83 -4.47 -1.72
N ILE A 321 7.15 -4.67 -3.01
CA ILE A 321 6.31 -5.45 -3.94
C ILE A 321 6.22 -6.94 -3.57
N ARG A 322 7.06 -7.47 -2.63
CA ARG A 322 6.93 -8.84 -2.11
C ARG A 322 5.69 -9.04 -1.25
N GLN A 323 4.97 -7.99 -0.88
CA GLN A 323 3.62 -8.11 -0.30
C GLN A 323 2.58 -8.61 -1.32
N SER A 324 2.92 -8.69 -2.61
CA SER A 324 2.22 -9.53 -3.58
C SER A 324 2.55 -11.00 -3.32
N HIS A 325 1.54 -11.87 -3.42
CA HIS A 325 1.75 -13.32 -3.29
C HIS A 325 2.13 -13.99 -4.62
N GLY A 326 2.50 -13.18 -5.63
CA GLY A 326 3.09 -13.64 -6.90
C GLY A 326 2.32 -14.77 -7.58
N ALA A 327 2.88 -15.98 -7.58
CA ALA A 327 2.29 -17.14 -8.25
C ALA A 327 0.89 -17.50 -7.71
N PHE A 328 0.65 -17.35 -6.40
CA PHE A 328 -0.67 -17.59 -5.83
C PHE A 328 -1.71 -16.59 -6.33
N ASP A 329 -1.36 -15.30 -6.43
CA ASP A 329 -2.27 -14.29 -6.98
C ASP A 329 -2.60 -14.58 -8.46
N LEU A 330 -1.60 -14.98 -9.26
CA LEU A 330 -1.82 -15.37 -10.67
C LEU A 330 -2.72 -16.62 -10.81
N GLN A 331 -2.52 -17.63 -9.96
CA GLN A 331 -3.40 -18.80 -9.90
C GLN A 331 -4.85 -18.37 -9.61
N LYS A 332 -5.06 -17.53 -8.59
CA LYS A 332 -6.39 -17.05 -8.23
C LYS A 332 -7.04 -16.19 -9.32
N ILE A 333 -6.28 -15.37 -10.02
CA ILE A 333 -6.76 -14.64 -11.19
C ILE A 333 -7.29 -15.61 -12.24
N GLY A 334 -6.55 -16.70 -12.53
CA GLY A 334 -6.96 -17.71 -13.49
C GLY A 334 -8.27 -18.43 -13.08
N GLU A 335 -8.36 -18.84 -11.81
CA GLU A 335 -9.55 -19.49 -11.25
C GLU A 335 -10.78 -18.57 -11.34
N LEU A 336 -10.69 -17.34 -10.79
CA LEU A 336 -11.79 -16.37 -10.80
C LEU A 336 -12.21 -15.94 -12.21
N THR A 337 -11.27 -15.86 -13.15
CA THR A 337 -11.58 -15.58 -14.56
C THR A 337 -12.40 -16.71 -15.16
N SER A 338 -12.02 -17.97 -14.92
CA SER A 338 -12.77 -19.14 -15.40
C SER A 338 -14.18 -19.21 -14.82
N GLU A 339 -14.34 -18.91 -13.52
CA GLU A 339 -15.64 -18.90 -12.86
C GLU A 339 -16.56 -17.81 -13.43
N SER A 340 -16.04 -16.60 -13.69
CA SER A 340 -16.82 -15.49 -14.23
C SER A 340 -17.42 -15.82 -15.62
N VAL A 341 -16.74 -16.63 -16.41
CA VAL A 341 -17.20 -17.10 -17.72
C VAL A 341 -18.29 -18.16 -17.60
N SER A 342 -18.16 -19.08 -16.65
CA SER A 342 -19.12 -20.17 -16.45
C SER A 342 -20.52 -19.66 -16.11
N HIS A 343 -20.62 -18.51 -15.43
CA HIS A 343 -21.90 -17.88 -15.07
C HIS A 343 -22.57 -17.13 -16.23
N THR A 344 -21.82 -16.69 -17.26
CA THR A 344 -22.36 -16.03 -18.46
C THR A 344 -22.79 -17.02 -19.55
N SER A 345 -22.23 -18.22 -19.57
CA SER A 345 -22.38 -19.20 -20.66
C SER A 345 -23.68 -20.02 -20.64
N SER A 346 -24.60 -19.83 -19.69
CA SER A 346 -25.81 -20.66 -19.56
C SER A 346 -26.88 -20.44 -20.65
N HIS A 347 -26.66 -19.55 -21.63
CA HIS A 347 -27.66 -19.22 -22.68
C HIS A 347 -27.13 -19.03 -24.10
N SER A 348 -25.93 -19.54 -24.46
CA SER A 348 -25.43 -19.44 -25.85
C SER A 348 -25.35 -20.81 -26.53
N ILE A 349 -26.12 -20.98 -27.60
CA ILE A 349 -26.15 -22.21 -28.46
C ILE A 349 -25.15 -22.10 -29.63
N ALA A 350 -24.42 -21.04 -29.80
CA ALA A 350 -23.47 -20.83 -30.92
C ALA A 350 -22.09 -20.36 -30.39
N GLY A 351 -21.18 -21.31 -30.31
CA GLY A 351 -19.73 -21.17 -30.41
C GLY A 351 -19.07 -20.06 -29.60
N GLN A 352 -18.10 -20.43 -28.76
CA GLN A 352 -17.10 -19.63 -28.06
C GLN A 352 -17.38 -18.12 -28.00
N GLU A 353 -18.02 -17.70 -26.91
CA GLU A 353 -18.06 -16.27 -26.56
C GLU A 353 -16.62 -15.75 -26.44
N ASN A 354 -16.36 -14.59 -27.03
CA ASN A 354 -15.10 -13.90 -26.85
C ASN A 354 -14.97 -13.51 -25.37
N LEU A 355 -14.07 -14.16 -24.64
CA LEU A 355 -13.81 -13.94 -23.22
C LEU A 355 -13.22 -12.54 -22.92
N TRP A 356 -12.76 -11.87 -23.98
CA TRP A 356 -12.09 -10.57 -23.92
C TRP A 356 -12.73 -9.59 -24.92
N PRO A 357 -14.04 -9.25 -24.76
CA PRO A 357 -14.69 -8.29 -25.65
C PRO A 357 -14.08 -6.92 -25.44
N LEU A 358 -13.92 -6.15 -26.53
CA LEU A 358 -13.54 -4.74 -26.48
C LEU A 358 -14.70 -3.87 -25.98
#